data_9beb76bd53b2ea8f776ececcaf7914e0
#
_entry.id   9beb76bd53b2ea8f776ececcaf7914e0
#
_cell.length_a   1.000
_cell.length_b   1.000
_cell.length_c   1.000
_cell.angle_alpha   90.00
_cell.angle_beta   90.00
_cell.angle_gamma   90.00
#
_symmetry.space_group_name_H-M   'P 1'
#
loop_
_entity.id
_entity.type
_entity.pdbx_description
1 polymer ?
#
loop_
_entity_poly.entity_id
_entity_poly.type
_entity_poly.pdbx_seq_one_letter_code
_entity_poly.pdbx_strand_id
1 'polypeptide(L)'
;MKVGLIGLGRMGEGMSRRMMKQGIEVYGYRRNYAKAQEAAKSGYITDAADSLESLVQVVKSKKSIYGEKSGETIYVETPGIFQLVIPAELVEDTLNELLPLLGDGDIIIDHGNSNFKDSRRRAERLAKMGIQYLDCGTSGGVYGLERGYCLMVGGASGAVSVCAPIFRALAPGITAAPRTDKFTRATSAEYGWLHCGGPGAGHFVKMVHNGVEYGIMQAYAEGF
;
A
#
# COMPACT_ATOMS: atom_id res chain seq x y z
N MET A 1 11.91 7.34 3.27
CA MET A 1 11.38 6.28 2.38
C MET A 1 10.56 6.97 1.32
N LYS A 2 10.76 6.61 0.03
CA LYS A 2 9.94 7.08 -1.09
C LYS A 2 8.96 6.01 -1.51
N VAL A 3 7.74 6.40 -1.86
CA VAL A 3 6.71 5.48 -2.38
C VAL A 3 5.96 6.12 -3.55
N GLY A 4 5.59 5.30 -4.55
CA GLY A 4 4.68 5.68 -5.61
C GLY A 4 3.24 5.36 -5.20
N LEU A 5 2.32 6.30 -5.41
CA LEU A 5 0.89 6.09 -5.17
C LEU A 5 0.12 6.30 -6.46
N ILE A 6 -0.49 5.23 -6.95
CA ILE A 6 -1.31 5.21 -8.16
C ILE A 6 -2.78 5.22 -7.73
N GLY A 7 -3.46 6.33 -8.05
CA GLY A 7 -4.85 6.54 -7.66
C GLY A 7 -5.01 7.55 -6.52
N LEU A 8 -5.12 8.82 -6.87
CA LEU A 8 -5.35 9.95 -5.96
C LEU A 8 -6.85 10.29 -5.90
N GLY A 9 -7.67 9.32 -5.52
CA GLY A 9 -9.06 9.54 -5.13
C GLY A 9 -9.15 9.86 -3.63
N ARG A 10 -10.37 9.95 -3.08
CA ARG A 10 -10.58 10.25 -1.65
C ARG A 10 -9.77 9.38 -0.70
N MET A 11 -9.68 8.08 -0.96
CA MET A 11 -8.86 7.17 -0.14
C MET A 11 -7.36 7.42 -0.36
N GLY A 12 -6.91 7.50 -1.63
CA GLY A 12 -5.50 7.71 -1.95
C GLY A 12 -4.95 9.01 -1.37
N GLU A 13 -5.70 10.10 -1.43
CA GLU A 13 -5.33 11.36 -0.77
C GLU A 13 -5.28 11.24 0.75
N GLY A 14 -6.23 10.53 1.36
CA GLY A 14 -6.21 10.28 2.80
C GLY A 14 -5.01 9.44 3.23
N MET A 15 -4.69 8.40 2.46
CA MET A 15 -3.54 7.53 2.71
C MET A 15 -2.21 8.28 2.53
N SER A 16 -2.05 9.06 1.46
CA SER A 16 -0.84 9.84 1.22
C SER A 16 -0.58 10.84 2.34
N ARG A 17 -1.59 11.57 2.78
CA ARG A 17 -1.49 12.54 3.89
C ARG A 17 -1.06 11.88 5.21
N ARG A 18 -1.56 10.68 5.50
CA ARG A 18 -1.11 9.93 6.69
C ARG A 18 0.35 9.51 6.57
N MET A 19 0.77 8.98 5.42
CA MET A 19 2.16 8.59 5.18
C MET A 19 3.11 9.79 5.28
N MET A 20 2.76 10.92 4.68
CA MET A 20 3.57 12.14 4.75
C MET A 20 3.72 12.68 6.17
N LYS A 21 2.67 12.60 7.01
CA LYS A 21 2.75 12.95 8.44
C LYS A 21 3.77 12.10 9.20
N GLN A 22 4.12 10.92 8.71
CA GLN A 22 5.12 10.02 9.28
C GLN A 22 6.48 10.11 8.55
N GLY A 23 6.70 11.13 7.72
CA GLY A 23 7.96 11.37 7.03
C GLY A 23 8.22 10.46 5.83
N ILE A 24 7.17 9.82 5.28
CA ILE A 24 7.25 9.06 4.03
C ILE A 24 6.99 10.02 2.87
N GLU A 25 7.91 10.09 1.92
CA GLU A 25 7.75 10.86 0.69
C GLU A 25 6.81 10.09 -0.26
N VAL A 26 5.71 10.73 -0.67
CA VAL A 26 4.70 10.12 -1.55
C VAL A 26 4.67 10.84 -2.89
N TYR A 27 5.03 10.13 -3.95
CA TYR A 27 4.91 10.59 -5.32
C TYR A 27 3.63 10.03 -5.93
N GLY A 28 2.75 10.92 -6.39
CA GLY A 28 1.40 10.55 -6.76
C GLY A 28 1.17 10.57 -8.26
N TYR A 29 0.49 9.54 -8.78
CA TYR A 29 0.03 9.47 -10.16
C TYR A 29 -1.49 9.31 -10.25
N ARG A 30 -2.10 10.05 -11.15
CA ARG A 30 -3.46 9.81 -11.65
C ARG A 30 -3.57 10.27 -13.09
N ARG A 31 -4.49 9.66 -13.86
CA ARG A 31 -4.71 9.99 -15.29
C ARG A 31 -4.95 11.48 -15.56
N ASN A 32 -5.64 12.18 -14.66
CA ASN A 32 -5.78 13.64 -14.74
C ASN A 32 -4.62 14.29 -13.99
N TYR A 33 -3.55 14.63 -14.71
CA TYR A 33 -2.35 15.22 -14.13
C TYR A 33 -2.58 16.55 -13.40
N ALA A 34 -3.46 17.43 -13.94
CA ALA A 34 -3.77 18.69 -13.28
C ALA A 34 -4.28 18.49 -11.84
N LYS A 35 -5.12 17.47 -11.62
CA LYS A 35 -5.58 17.13 -10.26
C LYS A 35 -4.48 16.51 -9.39
N ALA A 36 -3.49 15.83 -9.96
CA ALA A 36 -2.33 15.38 -9.20
C ALA A 36 -1.47 16.56 -8.77
N GLN A 37 -1.28 17.55 -9.64
CA GLN A 37 -0.59 18.80 -9.31
C GLN A 37 -1.30 19.61 -8.22
N GLU A 38 -2.64 19.64 -8.24
CA GLU A 38 -3.42 20.27 -7.17
C GLU A 38 -3.18 19.59 -5.81
N ALA A 39 -3.10 18.27 -5.79
CA ALA A 39 -2.78 17.51 -4.58
C ALA A 39 -1.36 17.81 -4.07
N ALA A 40 -0.38 17.96 -4.96
CA ALA A 40 0.98 18.36 -4.60
C ALA A 40 1.02 19.79 -4.03
N LYS A 41 0.37 20.74 -4.70
CA LYS A 41 0.26 22.14 -4.23
C LYS A 41 -0.43 22.24 -2.86
N SER A 42 -1.37 21.35 -2.59
CA SER A 42 -2.08 21.26 -1.30
C SER A 42 -1.29 20.53 -0.21
N GLY A 43 -0.10 20.04 -0.52
CA GLY A 43 0.71 19.25 0.42
C GLY A 43 0.15 17.86 0.75
N TYR A 44 -0.70 17.29 -0.12
CA TYR A 44 -1.27 15.97 0.06
C TYR A 44 -0.37 14.86 -0.44
N ILE A 45 0.53 15.18 -1.35
CA ILE A 45 1.63 14.36 -1.86
C ILE A 45 2.90 15.20 -1.93
N THR A 46 4.06 14.56 -2.00
CA THR A 46 5.36 15.24 -2.14
C THR A 46 5.47 15.92 -3.50
N ASP A 47 5.13 15.17 -4.57
CA ASP A 47 5.08 15.69 -5.93
C ASP A 47 4.19 14.82 -6.82
N ALA A 48 3.78 15.38 -7.97
CA ALA A 48 2.91 14.73 -8.95
C ALA A 48 3.74 14.19 -10.13
N ALA A 49 3.53 12.92 -10.47
CA ALA A 49 4.05 12.31 -11.68
C ALA A 49 3.06 12.48 -12.84
N ASP A 50 3.55 12.83 -14.02
CA ASP A 50 2.75 13.01 -15.24
C ASP A 50 2.50 11.69 -15.99
N SER A 51 3.34 10.69 -15.73
CA SER A 51 3.29 9.36 -16.32
C SER A 51 3.70 8.29 -15.31
N LEU A 52 3.46 7.01 -15.63
CA LEU A 52 3.96 5.90 -14.82
C LEU A 52 5.49 5.80 -14.91
N GLU A 53 6.07 6.13 -16.05
CA GLU A 53 7.52 6.19 -16.25
C GLU A 53 8.16 7.22 -15.31
N SER A 54 7.64 8.44 -15.26
CA SER A 54 8.15 9.48 -14.37
C SER A 54 7.97 9.12 -12.89
N LEU A 55 6.84 8.45 -12.55
CA LEU A 55 6.61 7.93 -11.21
C LEU A 55 7.68 6.90 -10.82
N VAL A 56 7.93 5.92 -11.67
CA VAL A 56 8.93 4.87 -11.41
C VAL A 56 10.32 5.49 -11.28
N GLN A 57 10.68 6.40 -12.16
CA GLN A 57 11.98 7.07 -12.16
C GLN A 57 12.25 7.84 -10.86
N VAL A 58 11.26 8.56 -10.33
CA VAL A 58 11.44 9.34 -9.10
C VAL A 58 11.44 8.47 -7.84
N VAL A 59 10.70 7.37 -7.83
CA VAL A 59 10.63 6.43 -6.70
C VAL A 59 11.89 5.57 -6.61
N LYS A 60 12.37 5.06 -7.74
CA LYS A 60 13.60 4.26 -7.86
C LYS A 60 14.83 5.18 -7.87
N SER A 61 15.24 5.64 -6.72
CA SER A 61 16.44 6.45 -6.61
C SER A 61 17.68 5.58 -6.44
N LYS A 62 18.76 5.94 -7.16
CA LYS A 62 20.08 5.34 -6.93
C LYS A 62 20.63 5.82 -5.59
N LYS A 63 20.89 4.91 -4.67
CA LYS A 63 21.69 5.22 -3.48
C LYS A 63 23.16 5.06 -3.81
N SER A 64 23.97 6.08 -3.55
CA SER A 64 25.42 5.93 -3.54
C SER A 64 25.83 5.27 -2.22
N ILE A 65 26.56 4.18 -2.31
CA ILE A 65 27.22 3.54 -1.16
C ILE A 65 28.72 3.73 -1.35
N TYR A 66 29.35 4.46 -0.43
CA TYR A 66 30.81 4.59 -0.42
C TYR A 66 31.40 3.35 0.29
N GLY A 67 32.20 2.60 -0.43
CA GLY A 67 32.91 1.46 0.14
C GLY A 67 34.18 1.93 0.84
N GLU A 68 34.19 2.02 2.17
CA GLU A 68 35.35 2.44 2.97
C GLU A 68 36.64 1.64 2.68
N LYS A 69 36.51 0.38 2.21
CA LYS A 69 37.66 -0.50 1.88
C LYS A 69 38.12 -0.40 0.44
N SER A 70 37.26 -0.05 -0.51
CA SER A 70 37.60 0.04 -1.94
C SER A 70 37.85 1.46 -2.42
N GLY A 71 37.43 2.48 -1.68
CA GLY A 71 37.47 3.87 -2.11
C GLY A 71 36.53 4.19 -3.29
N GLU A 72 35.66 3.25 -3.68
CA GLU A 72 34.74 3.40 -4.81
C GLU A 72 33.32 3.73 -4.35
N THR A 73 32.66 4.60 -5.09
CA THR A 73 31.24 4.87 -4.90
C THR A 73 30.43 3.92 -5.79
N ILE A 74 29.73 2.99 -5.16
CA ILE A 74 28.82 2.07 -5.85
C ILE A 74 27.41 2.66 -5.81
N TYR A 75 26.74 2.72 -6.96
CA TYR A 75 25.34 3.12 -7.04
C TYR A 75 24.48 1.87 -7.01
N VAL A 76 23.70 1.71 -5.94
CA VAL A 76 22.74 0.61 -5.81
C VAL A 76 21.34 1.16 -6.01
N GLU A 77 20.58 0.58 -6.93
CA GLU A 77 19.16 0.87 -7.05
C GLU A 77 18.43 0.27 -5.85
N THR A 78 17.69 1.11 -5.13
CA THR A 78 16.78 0.61 -4.09
C THR A 78 15.48 0.18 -4.76
N PRO A 79 14.93 -1.00 -4.39
CA PRO A 79 13.63 -1.42 -4.90
C PRO A 79 12.56 -0.34 -4.71
N GLY A 80 11.78 -0.08 -5.75
CA GLY A 80 10.65 0.82 -5.71
C GLY A 80 9.46 0.18 -5.00
N ILE A 81 8.68 0.98 -4.29
CA ILE A 81 7.43 0.53 -3.67
C ILE A 81 6.28 1.32 -4.28
N PHE A 82 5.34 0.61 -4.91
CA PHE A 82 4.22 1.20 -5.64
C PHE A 82 2.90 0.72 -5.05
N GLN A 83 2.03 1.65 -4.68
CA GLN A 83 0.73 1.36 -4.09
C GLN A 83 -0.38 1.63 -5.10
N LEU A 84 -1.25 0.66 -5.31
CA LEU A 84 -2.43 0.77 -6.16
C LEU A 84 -3.65 1.07 -5.27
N VAL A 85 -4.18 2.28 -5.36
CA VAL A 85 -5.39 2.71 -4.65
C VAL A 85 -6.46 3.05 -5.69
N ILE A 86 -6.79 2.07 -6.49
CA ILE A 86 -7.68 2.15 -7.65
C ILE A 86 -8.79 1.10 -7.57
N PRO A 87 -9.89 1.25 -8.33
CA PRO A 87 -10.90 0.20 -8.47
C PRO A 87 -10.30 -1.13 -8.94
N ALA A 88 -10.84 -2.24 -8.42
CA ALA A 88 -10.29 -3.59 -8.66
C ALA A 88 -10.25 -3.96 -10.15
N GLU A 89 -11.22 -3.49 -10.92
CA GLU A 89 -11.31 -3.70 -12.38
C GLU A 89 -10.20 -3.02 -13.17
N LEU A 90 -9.54 -2.00 -12.61
CA LEU A 90 -8.45 -1.27 -13.26
C LEU A 90 -7.05 -1.83 -12.90
N VAL A 91 -6.97 -2.73 -11.93
CA VAL A 91 -5.68 -3.23 -11.41
C VAL A 91 -4.90 -3.97 -12.50
N GLU A 92 -5.57 -4.82 -13.29
CA GLU A 92 -4.89 -5.62 -14.31
C GLU A 92 -4.28 -4.75 -15.42
N ASP A 93 -5.04 -3.79 -15.93
CA ASP A 93 -4.57 -2.86 -16.97
C ASP A 93 -3.42 -1.99 -16.44
N THR A 94 -3.56 -1.47 -15.22
CA THR A 94 -2.50 -0.67 -14.59
C THR A 94 -1.22 -1.49 -14.37
N LEU A 95 -1.34 -2.76 -13.99
CA LEU A 95 -0.19 -3.66 -13.87
C LEU A 95 0.48 -3.89 -15.22
N ASN A 96 -0.28 -4.11 -16.29
CA ASN A 96 0.28 -4.32 -17.63
C ASN A 96 1.05 -3.09 -18.13
N GLU A 97 0.61 -1.87 -17.81
CA GLU A 97 1.32 -0.63 -18.11
C GLU A 97 2.57 -0.44 -17.22
N LEU A 98 2.50 -0.85 -15.95
CA LEU A 98 3.56 -0.62 -14.97
C LEU A 98 4.70 -1.65 -15.06
N LEU A 99 4.38 -2.93 -15.31
CA LEU A 99 5.34 -4.02 -15.27
C LEU A 99 6.56 -3.86 -16.18
N PRO A 100 6.46 -3.33 -17.42
CA PRO A 100 7.64 -3.09 -18.26
C PRO A 100 8.65 -2.09 -17.67
N LEU A 101 8.24 -1.29 -16.68
CA LEU A 101 9.04 -0.25 -16.03
C LEU A 101 9.70 -0.74 -14.75
N LEU A 102 9.25 -1.88 -14.22
CA LEU A 102 9.70 -2.44 -12.96
C LEU A 102 10.83 -3.46 -13.16
N GLY A 103 11.52 -3.77 -12.07
CA GLY A 103 12.61 -4.74 -12.06
C GLY A 103 12.63 -5.61 -10.80
N ASP A 104 13.65 -6.44 -10.71
CA ASP A 104 13.85 -7.35 -9.59
C ASP A 104 13.86 -6.62 -8.24
N GLY A 105 13.14 -7.15 -7.27
CA GLY A 105 13.02 -6.60 -5.93
C GLY A 105 11.96 -5.50 -5.77
N ASP A 106 11.39 -4.93 -6.85
CA ASP A 106 10.32 -3.94 -6.73
C ASP A 106 9.08 -4.55 -6.05
N ILE A 107 8.33 -3.72 -5.32
CA ILE A 107 7.17 -4.16 -4.54
C ILE A 107 5.92 -3.42 -5.01
N ILE A 108 4.86 -4.16 -5.30
CA ILE A 108 3.52 -3.64 -5.56
C ILE A 108 2.62 -3.97 -4.38
N ILE A 109 1.86 -2.98 -3.89
CA ILE A 109 0.83 -3.16 -2.86
C ILE A 109 -0.53 -2.82 -3.47
N ASP A 110 -1.41 -3.81 -3.60
CA ASP A 110 -2.77 -3.63 -4.08
C ASP A 110 -3.72 -3.36 -2.91
N HIS A 111 -4.18 -2.12 -2.77
CA HIS A 111 -5.18 -1.69 -1.79
C HIS A 111 -6.61 -1.73 -2.32
N GLY A 112 -6.81 -2.22 -3.53
CA GLY A 112 -8.13 -2.38 -4.13
C GLY A 112 -8.97 -3.41 -3.37
N ASN A 113 -10.27 -3.43 -3.66
CA ASN A 113 -11.14 -4.50 -3.18
C ASN A 113 -11.12 -5.67 -4.18
N SER A 114 -9.91 -6.17 -4.46
CA SER A 114 -9.64 -7.19 -5.47
C SER A 114 -10.08 -8.59 -5.00
N ASN A 115 -10.42 -9.45 -5.96
CA ASN A 115 -10.68 -10.86 -5.65
C ASN A 115 -9.36 -11.54 -5.24
N PHE A 116 -9.36 -12.24 -4.10
CA PHE A 116 -8.17 -12.91 -3.56
C PHE A 116 -7.57 -13.96 -4.51
N LYS A 117 -8.38 -14.59 -5.37
CA LYS A 117 -7.90 -15.53 -6.39
C LYS A 117 -7.08 -14.81 -7.47
N ASP A 118 -7.51 -13.61 -7.88
CA ASP A 118 -6.76 -12.77 -8.80
C ASP A 118 -5.46 -12.27 -8.17
N SER A 119 -5.50 -11.92 -6.89
CA SER A 119 -4.29 -11.53 -6.14
C SER A 119 -3.25 -12.64 -6.11
N ARG A 120 -3.66 -13.89 -5.89
CA ARG A 120 -2.77 -15.06 -5.97
C ARG A 120 -2.16 -15.22 -7.36
N ARG A 121 -3.00 -15.17 -8.41
CA ARG A 121 -2.54 -15.27 -9.81
C ARG A 121 -1.55 -14.17 -10.16
N ARG A 122 -1.82 -12.93 -9.75
CA ARG A 122 -0.92 -11.77 -9.93
C ARG A 122 0.40 -12.00 -9.24
N ALA A 123 0.38 -12.39 -7.97
CA ALA A 123 1.59 -12.66 -7.19
C ALA A 123 2.47 -13.75 -7.85
N GLU A 124 1.87 -14.84 -8.32
CA GLU A 124 2.58 -15.91 -9.02
C GLU A 124 3.21 -15.43 -10.35
N ARG A 125 2.49 -14.56 -11.10
CA ARG A 125 2.99 -13.96 -12.34
C ARG A 125 4.17 -13.04 -12.07
N LEU A 126 4.04 -12.14 -11.11
CA LEU A 126 5.04 -11.11 -10.79
C LEU A 126 6.30 -11.72 -10.17
N ALA A 127 6.16 -12.77 -9.36
CA ALA A 127 7.29 -13.48 -8.77
C ALA A 127 8.25 -14.06 -9.82
N LYS A 128 7.76 -14.46 -10.99
CA LYS A 128 8.60 -14.92 -12.12
C LYS A 128 9.45 -13.79 -12.72
N MET A 129 9.11 -12.55 -12.44
CA MET A 129 9.83 -11.35 -12.86
C MET A 129 10.66 -10.75 -11.71
N GLY A 130 10.76 -11.44 -10.57
CA GLY A 130 11.43 -10.94 -9.36
C GLY A 130 10.65 -9.86 -8.60
N ILE A 131 9.44 -9.53 -9.04
CA ILE A 131 8.61 -8.46 -8.44
C ILE A 131 7.75 -9.05 -7.32
N GLN A 132 7.73 -8.37 -6.17
CA GLN A 132 6.91 -8.76 -5.02
C GLN A 132 5.52 -8.13 -5.12
N TYR A 133 4.48 -8.92 -4.91
CA TYR A 133 3.10 -8.45 -4.87
C TYR A 133 2.49 -8.70 -3.50
N LEU A 134 2.03 -7.63 -2.87
CA LEU A 134 1.28 -7.66 -1.62
C LEU A 134 -0.18 -7.27 -1.89
N ASP A 135 -1.09 -8.08 -1.43
CA ASP A 135 -2.52 -7.76 -1.40
C ASP A 135 -2.89 -7.20 -0.02
N CYS A 136 -3.52 -6.04 -0.01
CA CYS A 136 -3.81 -5.32 1.21
C CYS A 136 -5.28 -4.92 1.29
N GLY A 137 -6.08 -5.75 1.94
CA GLY A 137 -7.45 -5.41 2.28
C GLY A 137 -7.47 -4.18 3.19
N THR A 138 -7.97 -3.06 2.68
CA THR A 138 -7.95 -1.77 3.37
C THR A 138 -9.35 -1.37 3.79
N SER A 139 -9.55 -1.10 5.09
CA SER A 139 -10.81 -0.65 5.66
C SER A 139 -10.63 0.70 6.36
N GLY A 140 -11.61 1.59 6.23
CA GLY A 140 -11.59 2.94 6.81
C GLY A 140 -12.28 3.98 5.93
N GLY A 141 -12.33 3.74 4.62
CA GLY A 141 -13.02 4.60 3.66
C GLY A 141 -12.62 6.07 3.79
N VAL A 142 -13.59 6.95 3.77
CA VAL A 142 -13.39 8.42 3.88
C VAL A 142 -12.92 8.87 5.27
N TYR A 143 -13.20 8.10 6.31
CA TYR A 143 -12.80 8.39 7.69
C TYR A 143 -11.37 7.94 8.01
N GLY A 144 -10.74 7.18 7.12
CA GLY A 144 -9.39 6.64 7.32
C GLY A 144 -8.31 7.72 7.48
N LEU A 145 -8.49 8.91 6.89
CA LEU A 145 -7.56 10.02 7.09
C LEU A 145 -7.45 10.39 8.58
N GLU A 146 -8.56 10.46 9.29
CA GLU A 146 -8.58 10.86 10.69
C GLU A 146 -8.35 9.68 11.63
N ARG A 147 -9.08 8.58 11.41
CA ARG A 147 -9.11 7.42 12.31
C ARG A 147 -8.05 6.37 12.02
N GLY A 148 -7.38 6.42 10.86
CA GLY A 148 -6.50 5.37 10.37
C GLY A 148 -7.25 4.30 9.56
N TYR A 149 -6.46 3.47 8.88
CA TYR A 149 -6.95 2.37 8.05
C TYR A 149 -6.61 1.03 8.71
N CYS A 150 -7.60 0.16 8.87
CA CYS A 150 -7.33 -1.23 9.24
C CYS A 150 -6.83 -1.99 8.01
N LEU A 151 -5.69 -2.68 8.14
CA LEU A 151 -5.00 -3.29 7.01
C LEU A 151 -4.81 -4.80 7.23
N MET A 152 -5.31 -5.58 6.28
CA MET A 152 -5.14 -7.04 6.20
C MET A 152 -4.17 -7.33 5.06
N VAL A 153 -2.94 -7.72 5.38
CA VAL A 153 -1.86 -7.82 4.39
C VAL A 153 -1.57 -9.27 4.06
N GLY A 154 -1.56 -9.62 2.78
CA GLY A 154 -1.12 -10.91 2.25
C GLY A 154 0.14 -10.74 1.41
N GLY A 155 1.01 -11.76 1.41
CA GLY A 155 2.21 -11.82 0.60
C GLY A 155 3.43 -12.35 1.32
N ALA A 156 4.60 -12.28 0.67
CA ALA A 156 5.85 -12.77 1.24
C ALA A 156 6.27 -11.95 2.48
N SER A 157 6.64 -12.63 3.56
CA SER A 157 6.98 -12.00 4.85
C SER A 157 8.12 -10.99 4.75
N GLY A 158 9.11 -11.24 3.89
CA GLY A 158 10.20 -10.30 3.63
C GLY A 158 9.71 -8.98 3.06
N ALA A 159 8.84 -9.02 2.03
CA ALA A 159 8.25 -7.82 1.43
C ALA A 159 7.33 -7.08 2.42
N VAL A 160 6.53 -7.82 3.20
CA VAL A 160 5.69 -7.24 4.27
C VAL A 160 6.55 -6.51 5.30
N SER A 161 7.69 -7.08 5.69
CA SER A 161 8.62 -6.44 6.65
C SER A 161 9.22 -5.14 6.10
N VAL A 162 9.59 -5.10 4.83
CA VAL A 162 10.08 -3.88 4.14
C VAL A 162 8.99 -2.80 4.13
N CYS A 163 7.73 -3.17 3.89
CA CYS A 163 6.59 -2.25 3.83
C CYS A 163 5.96 -1.93 5.21
N ALA A 164 6.42 -2.54 6.29
CA ALA A 164 5.87 -2.32 7.63
C ALA A 164 5.80 -0.85 8.08
N PRO A 165 6.77 0.04 7.73
CA PRO A 165 6.65 1.47 8.03
C PRO A 165 5.43 2.12 7.36
N ILE A 166 5.08 1.69 6.14
CA ILE A 166 3.89 2.16 5.40
C ILE A 166 2.62 1.74 6.14
N PHE A 167 2.53 0.45 6.50
CA PHE A 167 1.36 -0.07 7.22
C PHE A 167 1.17 0.60 8.58
N ARG A 168 2.25 0.87 9.31
CA ARG A 168 2.20 1.63 10.58
C ARG A 168 1.73 3.07 10.38
N ALA A 169 2.19 3.74 9.33
CA ALA A 169 1.79 5.10 9.01
C ALA A 169 0.30 5.20 8.67
N LEU A 170 -0.24 4.19 7.99
CA LEU A 170 -1.64 4.13 7.61
C LEU A 170 -2.57 3.71 8.74
N ALA A 171 -2.11 2.81 9.61
CA ALA A 171 -2.92 2.21 10.67
C ALA A 171 -3.35 3.20 11.76
N PRO A 172 -4.44 2.90 12.52
CA PRO A 172 -4.91 3.74 13.63
C PRO A 172 -3.90 3.98 14.74
N GLY A 173 -3.06 2.97 15.03
CA GLY A 173 -2.13 2.98 16.12
C GLY A 173 -2.70 2.39 17.43
N ILE A 174 -1.82 2.07 18.36
CA ILE A 174 -2.14 1.35 19.62
C ILE A 174 -3.11 2.11 20.53
N THR A 175 -3.17 3.43 20.40
CA THR A 175 -4.00 4.30 21.24
C THR A 175 -5.43 4.44 20.73
N ALA A 176 -5.74 3.88 19.56
CA ALA A 176 -7.06 4.01 18.94
C ALA A 176 -8.17 3.26 19.68
N ALA A 177 -7.80 2.20 20.44
CA ALA A 177 -8.72 1.44 21.28
C ALA A 177 -8.01 0.93 22.53
N PRO A 178 -8.73 0.70 23.65
CA PRO A 178 -8.17 0.04 24.82
C PRO A 178 -7.66 -1.36 24.48
N ARG A 179 -6.48 -1.72 24.94
CA ARG A 179 -5.96 -3.07 24.80
C ARG A 179 -6.75 -4.07 25.67
N THR A 180 -7.10 -5.20 25.09
CA THR A 180 -7.76 -6.32 25.78
C THR A 180 -6.81 -7.04 26.72
N ASP A 181 -5.56 -7.24 26.28
CA ASP A 181 -4.50 -7.82 27.10
C ASP A 181 -3.36 -6.81 27.29
N LYS A 182 -3.14 -6.41 28.54
CA LYS A 182 -2.09 -5.46 28.93
C LYS A 182 -0.80 -6.13 29.37
N PHE A 183 -0.79 -7.45 29.50
CA PHE A 183 0.33 -8.21 30.07
C PHE A 183 1.28 -8.74 29.00
N THR A 184 0.83 -8.83 27.75
CA THR A 184 1.66 -9.27 26.63
C THR A 184 2.18 -8.09 25.80
N ARG A 185 3.26 -8.35 25.04
CA ARG A 185 3.77 -7.37 24.08
C ARG A 185 2.74 -7.12 22.98
N ALA A 186 2.51 -5.85 22.66
CA ALA A 186 1.60 -5.47 21.58
C ALA A 186 2.03 -6.06 20.23
N THR A 187 1.07 -6.60 19.51
CA THR A 187 1.25 -7.11 18.14
C THR A 187 0.84 -6.08 17.10
N SER A 188 1.19 -6.29 15.83
CA SER A 188 0.77 -5.40 14.75
C SER A 188 -0.76 -5.29 14.63
N ALA A 189 -1.51 -6.33 14.99
CA ALA A 189 -2.96 -6.34 15.01
C ALA A 189 -3.55 -5.27 15.93
N GLU A 190 -2.96 -5.07 17.11
CA GLU A 190 -3.39 -4.04 18.07
C GLU A 190 -3.09 -2.62 17.57
N TYR A 191 -2.16 -2.46 16.62
CA TYR A 191 -1.91 -1.20 15.91
C TYR A 191 -2.87 -0.98 14.74
N GLY A 192 -3.65 -1.99 14.34
CA GLY A 192 -4.63 -1.92 13.26
C GLY A 192 -4.12 -2.44 11.92
N TRP A 193 -3.06 -3.24 11.88
CA TRP A 193 -2.63 -3.95 10.69
C TRP A 193 -2.10 -5.35 11.01
N LEU A 194 -2.31 -6.32 10.12
CA LEU A 194 -1.89 -7.70 10.33
C LEU A 194 -1.39 -8.32 9.03
N HIS A 195 -0.25 -9.03 9.10
CA HIS A 195 0.16 -9.98 8.06
C HIS A 195 -0.68 -11.25 8.20
N CYS A 196 -1.65 -11.43 7.28
CA CYS A 196 -2.65 -12.49 7.34
C CYS A 196 -2.17 -13.83 6.75
N GLY A 197 -1.03 -13.82 6.06
CA GLY A 197 -0.48 -15.02 5.41
C GLY A 197 0.11 -14.74 4.03
N GLY A 198 0.26 -15.78 3.21
CA GLY A 198 0.80 -15.68 1.85
C GLY A 198 -0.09 -14.86 0.90
N PRO A 199 0.27 -14.83 -0.41
CA PRO A 199 -0.46 -14.07 -1.42
C PRO A 199 -1.96 -14.40 -1.46
N GLY A 200 -2.80 -13.38 -1.51
CA GLY A 200 -4.26 -13.46 -1.49
C GLY A 200 -4.87 -13.49 -0.09
N ALA A 201 -4.09 -13.71 0.98
CA ALA A 201 -4.62 -13.83 2.33
C ALA A 201 -5.22 -12.51 2.86
N GLY A 202 -4.67 -11.36 2.48
CA GLY A 202 -5.18 -10.04 2.88
C GLY A 202 -6.57 -9.78 2.31
N HIS A 203 -6.72 -9.91 1.00
CA HIS A 203 -8.02 -9.74 0.34
C HIS A 203 -9.03 -10.82 0.75
N PHE A 204 -8.59 -12.06 1.01
CA PHE A 204 -9.46 -13.10 1.55
C PHE A 204 -10.04 -12.72 2.91
N VAL A 205 -9.19 -12.30 3.86
CA VAL A 205 -9.63 -11.86 5.19
C VAL A 205 -10.57 -10.66 5.09
N LYS A 206 -10.25 -9.68 4.22
CA LYS A 206 -11.14 -8.54 3.96
C LYS A 206 -12.48 -8.96 3.40
N MET A 207 -12.50 -9.91 2.47
CA MET A 207 -13.74 -10.44 1.89
C MET A 207 -14.61 -11.11 2.97
N VAL A 208 -14.03 -11.93 3.84
CA VAL A 208 -14.76 -12.58 4.95
C VAL A 208 -15.32 -11.54 5.90
N HIS A 209 -14.49 -10.55 6.30
CA HIS A 209 -14.93 -9.45 7.16
C HIS A 209 -16.12 -8.71 6.54
N ASN A 210 -16.04 -8.33 5.27
CA ASN A 210 -17.14 -7.63 4.59
C ASN A 210 -18.40 -8.50 4.49
N GLY A 211 -18.26 -9.79 4.23
CA GLY A 211 -19.41 -10.71 4.21
C GLY A 211 -20.15 -10.76 5.53
N VAL A 212 -19.44 -10.83 6.65
CA VAL A 212 -20.03 -10.78 8.00
C VAL A 212 -20.67 -9.43 8.26
N GLU A 213 -19.99 -8.32 7.95
CA GLU A 213 -20.49 -6.96 8.13
C GLU A 213 -21.81 -6.74 7.39
N TYR A 214 -21.88 -7.11 6.11
CA TYR A 214 -23.12 -7.00 5.32
C TYR A 214 -24.25 -7.87 5.86
N GLY A 215 -23.95 -9.09 6.35
CA GLY A 215 -24.94 -9.95 7.00
C GLY A 215 -25.53 -9.32 8.25
N ILE A 216 -24.71 -8.69 9.09
CA ILE A 216 -25.17 -7.96 10.29
C ILE A 216 -25.99 -6.74 9.89
N MET A 217 -25.54 -5.96 8.90
CA MET A 217 -26.30 -4.80 8.41
C MET A 217 -27.66 -5.18 7.86
N GLN A 218 -27.77 -6.30 7.13
CA GLN A 218 -29.03 -6.81 6.63
C GLN A 218 -29.96 -7.20 7.77
N ALA A 219 -29.46 -7.90 8.79
CA ALA A 219 -30.26 -8.27 9.96
C ALA A 219 -30.83 -7.04 10.70
N TYR A 220 -30.04 -5.98 10.85
CA TYR A 220 -30.52 -4.72 11.42
C TYR A 220 -31.59 -4.06 10.53
N ALA A 221 -31.36 -4.02 9.21
CA ALA A 221 -32.31 -3.41 8.27
C ALA A 221 -33.68 -4.12 8.27
N GLU A 222 -33.71 -5.43 8.48
CA GLU A 222 -34.93 -6.19 8.60
C GLU A 222 -35.63 -6.00 9.97
N GLY A 223 -34.85 -5.63 11.00
CA GLY A 223 -35.38 -5.38 12.34
C GLY A 223 -35.99 -4.00 12.56
N PHE A 224 -35.68 -3.03 11.68
CA PHE A 224 -36.23 -1.66 11.72
C PHE A 224 -37.42 -1.48 10.78
#